data_af068372b22a213844752f55404ee634
#
_entry.id   af068372b22a213844752f55404ee634
#
_cell.length_a   1.000
_cell.length_b   1.000
_cell.length_c   1.000
_cell.angle_alpha   90.00
_cell.angle_beta   90.00
_cell.angle_gamma   90.00
#
_symmetry.space_group_name_H-M   'P 1'
#
loop_
_entity.id
_entity.type
_entity.pdbx_description
1 polymer ?
#
loop_
_entity_poly.entity_id
_entity_poly.type
_entity_poly.pdbx_seq_one_letter_code
_entity_poly.pdbx_strand_id
1 'polypeptide(L)'
;EQPDFARAIAFYPGCRVQSESASFAARLPLLMLIGDADDWTPPGPCDYLAKAAKARGEKVEIVIYAGALHDFDHPRLEVKERSDIAFSATGTGKATVGTNPEAREDAIKRVRAFLSGL
;
A
#
# COMPACT_ATOMS: atom_id res chain seq x y z
N GLU A 1 14.04 -0.08 23.64
CA GLU A 1 13.75 -1.42 23.14
C GLU A 1 13.97 -1.52 21.64
N GLN A 2 14.69 -2.54 21.20
CA GLN A 2 14.97 -2.75 19.79
C GLN A 2 13.77 -3.41 19.12
N PRO A 3 13.35 -2.95 17.92
CA PRO A 3 12.32 -3.66 17.17
C PRO A 3 12.85 -5.00 16.66
N ASP A 4 11.95 -5.97 16.51
CA ASP A 4 12.28 -7.28 15.97
C ASP A 4 12.60 -7.25 14.47
N PHE A 5 12.18 -6.20 13.78
CA PHE A 5 12.34 -6.04 12.34
C PHE A 5 13.08 -4.75 12.04
N ALA A 6 13.88 -4.75 10.98
CA ALA A 6 14.64 -3.57 10.55
C ALA A 6 13.82 -2.65 9.64
N ARG A 7 12.95 -3.21 8.82
CA ARG A 7 12.14 -2.48 7.83
C ARG A 7 10.81 -3.14 7.62
N ALA A 8 9.84 -2.39 7.09
CA ALA A 8 8.52 -2.91 6.77
C ALA A 8 8.12 -2.50 5.35
N ILE A 9 7.45 -3.41 4.66
CA ILE A 9 6.89 -3.17 3.32
C ILE A 9 5.43 -3.58 3.36
N ALA A 10 4.57 -2.72 2.85
CA ALA A 10 3.15 -2.99 2.77
C ALA A 10 2.66 -2.81 1.34
N PHE A 11 2.07 -3.86 0.78
CA PHE A 11 1.42 -3.80 -0.52
C PHE A 11 -0.07 -3.51 -0.31
N TYR A 12 -0.57 -2.49 -0.96
CA TYR A 12 -1.97 -2.07 -0.94
C TYR A 12 -2.61 -2.18 0.45
N PRO A 13 -2.02 -1.56 1.48
CA PRO A 13 -2.57 -1.64 2.83
C PRO A 13 -3.86 -0.82 2.96
N GLY A 14 -4.71 -1.22 3.89
CA GLY A 14 -5.85 -0.41 4.30
C GLY A 14 -5.40 0.60 5.34
N CYS A 15 -5.42 1.88 5.00
CA CYS A 15 -4.91 2.94 5.88
C CYS A 15 -5.99 3.80 6.54
N ARG A 16 -7.26 3.53 6.28
CA ARG A 16 -8.34 4.41 6.73
C ARG A 16 -8.35 4.61 8.25
N VAL A 17 -8.30 3.51 9.00
CA VAL A 17 -8.33 3.58 10.46
C VAL A 17 -7.10 4.30 11.00
N GLN A 18 -5.93 3.95 10.49
CA GLN A 18 -4.67 4.55 10.93
C GLN A 18 -4.59 6.03 10.57
N SER A 19 -5.14 6.44 9.42
CA SER A 19 -5.14 7.85 9.00
C SER A 19 -6.02 8.73 9.88
N GLU A 20 -7.01 8.13 10.53
CA GLU A 20 -7.90 8.82 11.48
C GLU A 20 -7.35 8.80 12.91
N SER A 21 -6.27 8.08 13.17
CA SER A 21 -5.71 7.93 14.51
C SER A 21 -4.56 8.92 14.73
N ALA A 22 -4.69 9.74 15.77
CA ALA A 22 -3.62 10.66 16.15
C ALA A 22 -2.42 9.95 16.78
N SER A 23 -2.57 8.69 17.15
CA SER A 23 -1.50 7.92 17.82
C SER A 23 -0.67 7.07 16.88
N PHE A 24 -1.01 7.03 15.58
CA PHE A 24 -0.22 6.25 14.65
C PHE A 24 1.19 6.83 14.49
N ALA A 25 2.19 5.98 14.54
CA ALA A 25 3.57 6.35 14.26
C ALA A 25 4.31 5.17 13.62
N ALA A 26 5.12 5.46 12.62
CA ALA A 26 5.99 4.46 12.01
C ALA A 26 7.30 4.40 12.80
N ARG A 27 7.55 3.28 13.46
CA ARG A 27 8.73 3.10 14.31
C ARG A 27 9.95 2.58 13.57
N LEU A 28 9.77 2.13 12.34
CA LEU A 28 10.86 1.69 11.48
C LEU A 28 10.58 2.14 10.05
N PRO A 29 11.60 2.13 9.17
CA PRO A 29 11.38 2.51 7.78
C PRO A 29 10.26 1.68 7.15
N LEU A 30 9.33 2.35 6.49
CA LEU A 30 8.15 1.73 5.89
C LEU A 30 8.04 2.15 4.43
N LEU A 31 7.87 1.17 3.55
CA LEU A 31 7.57 1.38 2.13
C LEU A 31 6.16 0.88 1.85
N MET A 32 5.30 1.76 1.35
CA MET A 32 3.95 1.39 0.91
C MET A 32 3.87 1.45 -0.61
N LEU A 33 3.27 0.42 -1.21
CA LEU A 33 3.12 0.28 -2.67
C LEU A 33 1.65 0.02 -2.95
N ILE A 34 0.99 0.93 -3.68
CA ILE A 34 -0.45 0.88 -3.85
C ILE A 34 -0.84 1.43 -5.22
N GLY A 35 -1.96 0.97 -5.76
CA GLY A 35 -2.46 1.45 -7.04
C GLY A 35 -3.49 2.56 -6.88
N ASP A 36 -3.52 3.50 -7.84
CA ASP A 36 -4.50 4.58 -7.79
C ASP A 36 -5.90 4.14 -8.23
N ALA A 37 -6.00 2.99 -8.89
CA ALA A 37 -7.28 2.39 -9.27
C ALA A 37 -7.80 1.38 -8.25
N ASP A 38 -7.14 1.27 -7.11
CA ASP A 38 -7.53 0.34 -6.05
C ASP A 38 -8.85 0.79 -5.40
N ASP A 39 -9.89 0.03 -5.61
CA ASP A 39 -11.22 0.30 -5.07
C ASP A 39 -11.56 -0.56 -3.85
N TRP A 40 -10.57 -1.31 -3.38
CA TRP A 40 -10.66 -2.07 -2.13
C TRP A 40 -10.02 -1.28 -1.00
N THR A 41 -8.73 -0.97 -1.17
CA THR A 41 -7.96 -0.13 -0.25
C THR A 41 -7.45 1.07 -1.04
N PRO A 42 -8.24 2.15 -1.13
CA PRO A 42 -7.87 3.31 -1.96
C PRO A 42 -6.63 4.01 -1.44
N PRO A 43 -5.84 4.66 -2.31
CA PRO A 43 -4.55 5.24 -1.92
C PRO A 43 -4.64 6.51 -1.07
N GLY A 44 -5.76 7.23 -1.10
CA GLY A 44 -5.89 8.50 -0.40
C GLY A 44 -5.50 8.47 1.07
N PRO A 45 -6.10 7.58 1.88
CA PRO A 45 -5.74 7.48 3.30
C PRO A 45 -4.27 7.13 3.53
N CYS A 46 -3.68 6.26 2.69
CA CYS A 46 -2.27 5.91 2.80
C CYS A 46 -1.35 7.08 2.46
N ASP A 47 -1.70 7.84 1.43
CA ASP A 47 -0.95 9.04 1.04
C ASP A 47 -0.97 10.08 2.16
N TYR A 48 -2.14 10.32 2.74
CA TYR A 48 -2.27 11.23 3.88
C TYR A 48 -1.39 10.77 5.05
N LEU A 49 -1.45 9.49 5.38
CA LEU A 49 -0.69 8.91 6.47
C LEU A 49 0.82 9.03 6.25
N ALA A 50 1.28 8.78 5.03
CA ALA A 50 2.69 8.89 4.67
C ALA A 50 3.18 10.33 4.79
N LYS A 51 2.40 11.28 4.31
CA LYS A 51 2.75 12.71 4.39
C LYS A 51 2.82 13.19 5.83
N ALA A 52 1.87 12.78 6.66
CA ALA A 52 1.86 13.14 8.08
C ALA A 52 3.07 12.54 8.81
N ALA A 53 3.40 11.29 8.53
CA ALA A 53 4.55 10.63 9.11
C ALA A 53 5.86 11.31 8.72
N LYS A 54 6.02 11.64 7.44
CA LYS A 54 7.20 12.37 6.96
C LYS A 54 7.35 13.73 7.64
N ALA A 55 6.24 14.44 7.84
CA ALA A 55 6.25 15.73 8.50
C ALA A 55 6.76 15.64 9.94
N ARG A 56 6.59 14.47 10.58
CA ARG A 56 7.12 14.21 11.93
C ARG A 56 8.57 13.69 11.92
N GLY A 57 9.17 13.52 10.73
CA GLY A 57 10.54 13.01 10.62
C GLY A 57 10.63 11.49 10.53
N GLU A 58 9.52 10.79 10.40
CA GLU A 58 9.52 9.33 10.26
C GLU A 58 9.89 8.93 8.83
N LYS A 59 10.48 7.75 8.67
CA LYS A 59 10.94 7.24 7.38
C LYS A 59 9.86 6.42 6.70
N VAL A 60 8.92 7.11 6.08
CA VAL A 60 7.82 6.48 5.35
C VAL A 60 7.87 6.92 3.90
N GLU A 61 7.85 5.95 2.99
CA GLU A 61 7.75 6.20 1.56
C GLU A 61 6.48 5.56 1.03
N ILE A 62 5.83 6.21 0.06
CA ILE A 62 4.69 5.64 -0.64
C ILE A 62 4.92 5.80 -2.14
N VAL A 63 4.61 4.73 -2.88
CA VAL A 63 4.61 4.74 -4.33
C VAL A 63 3.20 4.41 -4.78
N ILE A 64 2.61 5.31 -5.55
CA ILE A 64 1.25 5.14 -6.07
C ILE A 64 1.35 4.88 -7.57
N TYR A 65 0.90 3.70 -8.00
CA TYR A 65 0.99 3.27 -9.40
C TYR A 65 -0.26 3.63 -10.18
N ALA A 66 -0.09 4.38 -11.26
CA ALA A 66 -1.20 4.76 -12.12
C ALA A 66 -1.87 3.53 -12.75
N GLY A 67 -3.19 3.46 -12.64
CA GLY A 67 -3.99 2.39 -13.23
C GLY A 67 -3.90 1.03 -12.54
N ALA A 68 -3.11 0.91 -11.47
CA ALA A 68 -2.97 -0.38 -10.79
C ALA A 68 -4.12 -0.63 -9.82
N LEU A 69 -4.56 -1.88 -9.81
CA LEU A 69 -5.63 -2.39 -8.97
C LEU A 69 -5.09 -3.05 -7.72
N HIS A 70 -5.98 -3.46 -6.83
CA HIS A 70 -5.63 -4.33 -5.72
C HIS A 70 -5.05 -5.64 -6.26
N ASP A 71 -4.05 -6.23 -5.62
CA ASP A 71 -3.35 -7.43 -6.06
C ASP A 71 -2.51 -7.22 -7.33
N PHE A 72 -2.10 -5.97 -7.64
CA PHE A 72 -1.39 -5.67 -8.89
C PHE A 72 -0.06 -6.43 -9.05
N ASP A 73 0.54 -6.84 -7.97
CA ASP A 73 1.84 -7.55 -7.97
C ASP A 73 1.72 -9.06 -8.17
N HIS A 74 0.50 -9.57 -8.26
CA HIS A 74 0.28 -10.97 -8.58
C HIS A 74 0.85 -11.26 -9.98
N PRO A 75 1.59 -12.35 -10.19
CA PRO A 75 2.24 -12.57 -11.49
C PRO A 75 1.27 -12.84 -12.64
N ARG A 76 0.10 -13.41 -12.39
CA ARG A 76 -0.86 -13.76 -13.44
C ARG A 76 -2.29 -13.76 -12.90
N LEU A 77 -2.80 -12.60 -12.62
CA LEU A 77 -4.18 -12.47 -12.17
C LEU A 77 -4.96 -11.65 -13.20
N GLU A 78 -5.92 -12.29 -13.87
CA GLU A 78 -6.81 -11.57 -14.77
C GLU A 78 -7.61 -10.55 -13.99
N VAL A 79 -7.87 -9.41 -14.61
CA VAL A 79 -8.72 -8.38 -14.01
C VAL A 79 -10.11 -8.96 -13.79
N LYS A 80 -10.57 -8.92 -12.56
CA LYS A 80 -11.89 -9.45 -12.20
C LYS A 80 -12.47 -8.77 -10.97
N GLU A 81 -13.77 -8.80 -10.86
CA GLU A 81 -14.47 -8.29 -9.70
C GLU A 81 -14.55 -9.35 -8.61
N ARG A 82 -14.26 -8.93 -7.38
CA ARG A 82 -14.47 -9.74 -6.17
C ARG A 82 -15.72 -9.24 -5.47
N SER A 83 -16.54 -10.18 -4.97
CA SER A 83 -17.76 -9.89 -4.22
C SER A 83 -17.61 -10.31 -2.76
N ASP A 84 -18.60 -9.95 -1.96
CA ASP A 84 -18.67 -10.33 -0.54
C ASP A 84 -17.47 -9.84 0.28
N ILE A 85 -16.98 -8.67 -0.10
CA ILE A 85 -15.89 -8.00 0.61
C ILE A 85 -16.51 -7.17 1.74
N ALA A 86 -15.99 -7.36 2.97
CA ALA A 86 -16.52 -6.65 4.14
C ALA A 86 -16.45 -5.13 4.00
N PHE A 87 -15.34 -4.63 3.43
CA PHE A 87 -15.13 -3.18 3.24
C PHE A 87 -14.55 -2.93 1.85
N SER A 88 -15.27 -2.20 1.03
CA SER A 88 -14.78 -1.70 -0.25
C SER A 88 -14.89 -0.19 -0.28
N ALA A 89 -14.11 0.46 -1.14
CA ALA A 89 -14.11 1.91 -1.24
C ALA A 89 -15.48 2.47 -1.65
N THR A 90 -16.24 1.72 -2.44
CA THR A 90 -17.56 2.12 -2.92
C THR A 90 -18.68 1.78 -1.95
N GLY A 91 -18.41 0.99 -0.91
CA GLY A 91 -19.43 0.52 0.03
C GLY A 91 -20.37 -0.54 -0.55
N THR A 92 -20.07 -1.09 -1.72
CA THR A 92 -20.92 -2.07 -2.42
C THR A 92 -20.60 -3.52 -2.05
N GLY A 93 -19.51 -3.77 -1.31
CA GLY A 93 -19.01 -5.13 -1.06
C GLY A 93 -18.30 -5.72 -2.26
N LYS A 94 -17.97 -4.91 -3.25
CA LYS A 94 -17.29 -5.33 -4.48
C LYS A 94 -16.02 -4.52 -4.69
N ALA A 95 -14.99 -5.16 -5.23
CA ALA A 95 -13.74 -4.52 -5.61
C ALA A 95 -13.13 -5.25 -6.79
N THR A 96 -12.26 -4.56 -7.53
CA THR A 96 -11.60 -5.11 -8.71
C THR A 96 -10.16 -5.42 -8.38
N VAL A 97 -9.73 -6.62 -8.77
CA VAL A 97 -8.35 -7.06 -8.58
C VAL A 97 -7.75 -7.45 -9.93
N GLY A 98 -6.43 -7.41 -10.04
CA GLY A 98 -5.78 -7.84 -11.28
C GLY A 98 -4.34 -7.41 -11.35
N THR A 99 -3.55 -8.17 -12.11
CA THR A 99 -2.13 -7.87 -12.34
C THR A 99 -1.97 -6.60 -13.15
N ASN A 100 -0.99 -5.79 -12.76
CA ASN A 100 -0.47 -4.70 -13.58
C ASN A 100 1.02 -4.98 -13.79
N PRO A 101 1.40 -5.44 -14.99
CA PRO A 101 2.79 -5.88 -15.22
C PRO A 101 3.84 -4.79 -14.98
N GLU A 102 3.56 -3.56 -15.38
CA GLU A 102 4.48 -2.45 -15.20
C GLU A 102 4.67 -2.10 -13.73
N ALA A 103 3.56 -2.01 -12.99
CA ALA A 103 3.61 -1.73 -11.56
C ALA A 103 4.32 -2.86 -10.81
N ARG A 104 4.02 -4.10 -11.17
CA ARG A 104 4.66 -5.27 -10.57
C ARG A 104 6.17 -5.24 -10.76
N GLU A 105 6.62 -4.98 -12.00
CA GLU A 105 8.06 -4.94 -12.30
C GLU A 105 8.76 -3.84 -11.50
N ASP A 106 8.19 -2.66 -11.46
CA ASP A 106 8.74 -1.55 -10.69
C ASP A 106 8.74 -1.85 -9.19
N ALA A 107 7.66 -2.45 -8.68
CA ALA A 107 7.56 -2.81 -7.27
C ALA A 107 8.66 -3.80 -6.87
N ILE A 108 8.95 -4.79 -7.70
CA ILE A 108 10.03 -5.75 -7.44
C ILE A 108 11.37 -5.02 -7.29
N LYS A 109 11.66 -4.09 -8.18
CA LYS A 109 12.89 -3.30 -8.11
C LYS A 109 12.97 -2.46 -6.84
N ARG A 110 11.87 -1.80 -6.48
CA ARG A 110 11.82 -0.94 -5.29
C ARG A 110 11.96 -1.74 -4.00
N VAL A 111 11.32 -2.90 -3.93
CA VAL A 111 11.43 -3.79 -2.76
C VAL A 111 12.89 -4.23 -2.57
N ARG A 112 13.55 -4.64 -3.64
CA ARG A 112 14.96 -5.05 -3.59
C ARG A 112 15.85 -3.91 -3.14
N ALA A 113 15.67 -2.72 -3.69
CA ALA A 113 16.45 -1.55 -3.32
C ALA A 113 16.22 -1.16 -1.86
N PHE A 114 14.97 -1.20 -1.42
CA PHE A 114 14.61 -0.86 -0.04
C PHE A 114 15.24 -1.82 0.97
N LEU A 115 15.23 -3.11 0.66
CA LEU A 115 15.82 -4.13 1.54
C LEU A 115 17.35 -4.12 1.50
N SER A 116 17.96 -3.78 0.37
CA SER A 116 19.42 -3.75 0.25
C SER A 116 20.07 -2.60 1.02
N GLY A 117 19.26 -1.64 1.49
CA GLY A 117 19.76 -0.57 2.36
C GLY A 117 19.99 -0.98 3.81
N LEU A 118 19.80 -2.26 4.11
CA LEU A 118 20.02 -2.78 5.47
C LEU A 118 21.51 -2.87 5.85
#